data_eb12b32e28e2b4d63ee4fe01ce292bcd
#
_entry.id   eb12b32e28e2b4d63ee4fe01ce292bcd
#
_cell.length_a   1.000
_cell.length_b   1.000
_cell.length_c   1.000
_cell.angle_alpha   90.00
_cell.angle_beta   90.00
_cell.angle_gamma   90.00
#
_symmetry.space_group_name_H-M   'P 1'
#
loop_
_entity.id
_entity.type
_entity.pdbx_description
1 polymer ?
#
loop_
_entity_poly.entity_id
_entity_poly.type
_entity_poly.pdbx_seq_one_letter_code
_entity_poly.pdbx_strand_id
1 'polypeptide(L)'
;MNSVVLLFALSACCSPWVSGAPSAGNYLSRLQDTISQTRSNLPAITRSADQAARQFITGGNLWAAGRQGDFSSEACGRAGGLMAIAPLNKQAPTNHDIILYAVPCRINDEDSRIIEQFHHHGAMVVKFESSAGLLDDHFPLDTVANVSHLWAWTGEFVAACTRRGKMPVLYQSYGLPGGIERGKRYQGRRFHDDLNIKPIAPGVLGKSYLDAIESMLASIQETQMPKILQAARWWREVPATSALTLANGHMFPRHAQDPRAPSFGEFAAASVWEHKNLSDAAHPPRFVLYVGYQFAPQELLDQTRTGELKLVYFDVRPGQPPEPASNILYINPAWPLTDGCVTVPGYDIPILPASGVVQAAIYWAIASERAKAAL
;
A
#
# COMPACT_ATOMS: atom_id res chain seq x y z
N MET A 1 34.63 -11.21 7.35
CA MET A 1 33.69 -10.08 7.28
C MET A 1 32.32 -10.63 7.67
N ASN A 2 31.82 -10.26 8.83
CA ASN A 2 30.62 -10.88 9.41
C ASN A 2 29.35 -10.33 8.75
N SER A 3 28.65 -11.17 7.99
CA SER A 3 27.29 -10.87 7.51
C SER A 3 26.33 -10.87 8.70
N VAL A 4 25.90 -9.69 9.12
CA VAL A 4 24.88 -9.56 10.16
C VAL A 4 23.52 -9.85 9.52
N VAL A 5 23.04 -11.07 9.71
CA VAL A 5 21.65 -11.46 9.41
C VAL A 5 20.79 -10.86 10.50
N LEU A 6 20.12 -9.75 10.22
CA LEU A 6 19.04 -9.27 11.10
C LEU A 6 17.78 -10.08 10.82
N LEU A 7 17.59 -11.14 11.59
CA LEU A 7 16.33 -11.87 11.66
C LEU A 7 15.31 -10.99 12.40
N PHE A 8 14.30 -10.52 11.69
CA PHE A 8 13.08 -10.03 12.30
C PHE A 8 12.20 -11.23 12.67
N ALA A 9 12.63 -12.03 13.65
CA ALA A 9 11.77 -13.01 14.26
C ALA A 9 10.92 -12.27 15.30
N LEU A 10 9.67 -12.00 14.97
CA LEU A 10 8.65 -11.72 15.97
C LEU A 10 8.50 -12.97 16.84
N SER A 11 8.90 -12.88 18.11
CA SER A 11 8.54 -13.88 19.11
C SER A 11 7.03 -14.03 19.13
N ALA A 12 6.55 -15.15 18.60
CA ALA A 12 5.13 -15.45 18.57
C ALA A 12 4.66 -15.76 19.98
N CYS A 13 4.15 -14.77 20.69
CA CYS A 13 3.06 -15.01 21.61
C CYS A 13 1.86 -15.42 20.74
N CYS A 14 1.64 -16.71 20.57
CA CYS A 14 0.39 -17.27 20.08
C CYS A 14 -0.70 -16.92 21.09
N SER A 15 -1.29 -15.73 20.97
CA SER A 15 -2.58 -15.49 21.59
C SER A 15 -3.59 -16.44 20.93
N PRO A 16 -4.41 -17.15 21.69
CA PRO A 16 -5.41 -18.03 21.09
C PRO A 16 -6.28 -17.19 20.16
N TRP A 17 -6.37 -17.63 18.90
CA TRP A 17 -7.20 -17.03 17.88
C TRP A 17 -8.65 -17.06 18.39
N VAL A 18 -9.21 -15.92 18.75
CA VAL A 18 -10.65 -15.81 18.90
C VAL A 18 -11.18 -15.74 17.48
N SER A 19 -11.66 -16.86 16.97
CA SER A 19 -12.37 -16.96 15.71
C SER A 19 -13.68 -16.17 15.83
N GLY A 20 -13.62 -14.89 15.54
CA GLY A 20 -14.83 -14.10 15.30
C GLY A 20 -15.16 -14.18 13.83
N ALA A 21 -16.43 -14.34 13.48
CA ALA A 21 -16.86 -14.30 12.07
C ALA A 21 -16.27 -13.08 11.34
N PRO A 22 -15.90 -13.21 10.06
CA PRO A 22 -15.32 -12.12 9.30
C PRO A 22 -16.27 -10.92 9.31
N SER A 23 -15.73 -9.75 9.58
CA SER A 23 -16.51 -8.50 9.56
C SER A 23 -15.58 -7.31 9.30
N ALA A 24 -16.15 -6.24 8.76
CA ALA A 24 -15.41 -5.00 8.51
C ALA A 24 -14.72 -4.47 9.77
N GLY A 25 -15.41 -4.48 10.90
CA GLY A 25 -14.87 -4.03 12.18
C GLY A 25 -13.71 -4.90 12.65
N ASN A 26 -13.84 -6.23 12.57
CA ASN A 26 -12.78 -7.14 12.94
C ASN A 26 -11.55 -6.97 12.04
N TYR A 27 -11.77 -6.83 10.73
CA TYR A 27 -10.66 -6.62 9.79
C TYR A 27 -9.87 -5.36 10.11
N LEU A 28 -10.55 -4.21 10.25
CA LEU A 28 -9.90 -2.94 10.55
C LEU A 28 -9.18 -2.97 11.91
N SER A 29 -9.80 -3.53 12.94
CA SER A 29 -9.16 -3.66 14.27
C SER A 29 -7.92 -4.55 14.21
N ARG A 30 -7.98 -5.70 13.53
CA ARG A 30 -6.81 -6.60 13.39
C ARG A 30 -5.70 -5.97 12.57
N LEU A 31 -6.03 -5.20 11.53
CA LEU A 31 -5.04 -4.47 10.77
C LEU A 31 -4.36 -3.38 11.62
N GLN A 32 -5.12 -2.64 12.43
CA GLN A 32 -4.56 -1.67 13.38
C GLN A 32 -3.62 -2.33 14.40
N ASP A 33 -4.02 -3.48 14.98
CA ASP A 33 -3.15 -4.26 15.88
C ASP A 33 -1.84 -4.63 15.19
N THR A 34 -1.91 -5.05 13.93
CA THR A 34 -0.72 -5.45 13.14
C THR A 34 0.20 -4.27 12.85
N ILE A 35 -0.37 -3.11 12.54
CA ILE A 35 0.41 -1.87 12.33
C ILE A 35 1.05 -1.42 13.64
N SER A 36 0.34 -1.53 14.75
CA SER A 36 0.88 -1.25 16.09
C SER A 36 2.06 -2.19 16.46
N GLN A 37 2.02 -3.46 16.05
CA GLN A 37 3.16 -4.37 16.17
C GLN A 37 4.37 -3.89 15.33
N THR A 38 4.14 -3.34 14.14
CA THR A 38 5.21 -2.73 13.33
C THR A 38 5.90 -1.59 14.09
N ARG A 39 5.13 -0.80 14.84
CA ARG A 39 5.67 0.26 15.72
C ARG A 39 6.63 -0.29 16.78
N SER A 40 6.31 -1.41 17.40
CA SER A 40 7.18 -2.07 18.38
C SER A 40 8.51 -2.52 17.77
N ASN A 41 8.55 -2.77 16.47
CA ASN A 41 9.74 -3.15 15.72
C ASN A 41 10.52 -1.96 15.14
N LEU A 42 10.06 -0.73 15.35
CA LEU A 42 10.68 0.48 14.77
C LEU A 42 12.20 0.58 15.04
N PRO A 43 12.74 0.23 16.23
CA PRO A 43 14.19 0.24 16.45
C PRO A 43 14.97 -0.69 15.51
N ALA A 44 14.41 -1.84 15.17
CA ALA A 44 15.03 -2.79 14.23
C ALA A 44 14.88 -2.32 12.78
N ILE A 45 13.73 -1.76 12.42
CA ILE A 45 13.48 -1.10 11.13
C ILE A 45 14.51 0.01 10.91
N THR A 46 14.71 0.87 11.90
CA THR A 46 15.68 1.98 11.86
C THR A 46 17.10 1.48 11.66
N ARG A 47 17.54 0.41 12.36
CA ARG A 47 18.89 -0.16 12.17
C ARG A 47 19.09 -0.70 10.75
N SER A 48 18.11 -1.43 10.23
CA SER A 48 18.14 -1.97 8.87
C SER A 48 18.20 -0.85 7.82
N ALA A 49 17.38 0.17 7.98
CA ALA A 49 17.36 1.34 7.10
C ALA A 49 18.68 2.14 7.15
N ASP A 50 19.30 2.26 8.32
CA ASP A 50 20.58 2.93 8.49
C ASP A 50 21.72 2.17 7.80
N GLN A 51 21.73 0.85 7.86
CA GLN A 51 22.68 0.00 7.15
C GLN A 51 22.49 0.12 5.62
N ALA A 52 21.26 0.04 5.13
CA ALA A 52 20.93 0.21 3.73
C ALA A 52 21.32 1.60 3.20
N ALA A 53 21.08 2.67 3.99
CA ALA A 53 21.46 4.02 3.62
C ALA A 53 22.97 4.18 3.43
N ARG A 54 23.80 3.55 4.28
CA ARG A 54 25.27 3.54 4.10
C ARG A 54 25.65 2.93 2.76
N GLN A 55 25.12 1.76 2.46
CA GLN A 55 25.41 1.04 1.22
C GLN A 55 24.90 1.81 -0.01
N PHE A 56 23.69 2.40 0.09
CA PHE A 56 23.13 3.22 -0.97
C PHE A 56 23.98 4.46 -1.27
N ILE A 57 24.46 5.17 -0.25
CA ILE A 57 25.28 6.38 -0.41
C ILE A 57 26.62 6.06 -1.10
N THR A 58 27.18 4.88 -0.88
CA THR A 58 28.44 4.44 -1.51
C THR A 58 28.25 3.81 -2.89
N GLY A 59 27.05 3.89 -3.47
CA GLY A 59 26.78 3.45 -4.86
C GLY A 59 25.87 2.24 -4.99
N GLY A 60 25.40 1.63 -3.89
CA GLY A 60 24.50 0.48 -3.91
C GLY A 60 23.14 0.78 -4.54
N ASN A 61 22.47 -0.19 -5.16
CA ASN A 61 21.15 -0.04 -5.76
C ASN A 61 20.07 -0.59 -4.84
N LEU A 62 18.85 -0.07 -4.99
CA LEU A 62 17.65 -0.54 -4.29
C LEU A 62 16.76 -1.32 -5.25
N TRP A 63 16.52 -2.58 -4.92
CA TRP A 63 15.67 -3.47 -5.71
C TRP A 63 14.51 -3.98 -4.87
N ALA A 64 13.31 -4.02 -5.45
CA ALA A 64 12.15 -4.64 -4.84
C ALA A 64 11.90 -6.03 -5.45
N ALA A 65 11.71 -7.03 -4.60
CA ALA A 65 11.53 -8.43 -4.98
C ALA A 65 10.65 -9.19 -3.96
N GLY A 66 10.38 -10.45 -4.23
CA GLY A 66 9.69 -11.36 -3.33
C GLY A 66 8.42 -11.95 -3.93
N ARG A 67 7.82 -12.88 -3.20
CA ARG A 67 6.59 -13.59 -3.60
C ARG A 67 5.33 -12.74 -3.47
N GLN A 68 5.35 -11.67 -2.67
CA GLN A 68 4.25 -10.74 -2.61
C GLN A 68 4.19 -9.93 -3.91
N GLY A 69 3.32 -10.31 -4.82
CA GLY A 69 3.31 -9.82 -6.21
C GLY A 69 3.02 -8.33 -6.38
N ASP A 70 2.33 -7.70 -5.43
CA ASP A 70 2.01 -6.27 -5.41
C ASP A 70 3.12 -5.40 -4.78
N PHE A 71 4.01 -6.00 -3.99
CA PHE A 71 5.02 -5.27 -3.23
C PHE A 71 5.97 -4.45 -4.11
N SER A 72 6.47 -5.05 -5.21
CA SER A 72 7.35 -4.32 -6.14
C SER A 72 6.63 -3.14 -6.81
N SER A 73 5.35 -3.30 -7.16
CA SER A 73 4.55 -2.21 -7.70
C SER A 73 4.28 -1.12 -6.68
N GLU A 74 4.15 -1.49 -5.42
CA GLU A 74 3.96 -0.55 -4.31
C GLU A 74 5.27 0.18 -3.99
N ALA A 75 6.41 -0.50 -3.97
CA ALA A 75 7.70 0.11 -3.68
C ALA A 75 8.17 1.07 -4.77
N CYS A 76 7.77 0.84 -6.05
CA CYS A 76 8.28 1.55 -7.21
C CYS A 76 7.27 2.57 -7.75
N GLY A 77 7.69 3.82 -7.95
CA GLY A 77 6.92 4.83 -8.67
C GLY A 77 5.77 5.47 -7.89
N ARG A 78 5.70 5.31 -6.56
CA ARG A 78 4.67 5.94 -5.72
C ARG A 78 4.96 7.41 -5.42
N ALA A 79 3.92 8.24 -5.40
CA ALA A 79 4.02 9.59 -4.86
C ALA A 79 4.46 9.52 -3.39
N GLY A 80 5.49 10.29 -3.03
CA GLY A 80 6.11 10.22 -1.69
C GLY A 80 7.11 9.09 -1.49
N GLY A 81 7.27 8.18 -2.47
CA GLY A 81 8.25 7.10 -2.45
C GLY A 81 9.57 7.46 -3.14
N LEU A 82 10.59 6.64 -2.92
CA LEU A 82 11.94 6.82 -3.48
C LEU A 82 11.97 6.60 -5.00
N MET A 83 12.52 7.53 -5.75
CA MET A 83 12.72 7.38 -7.20
C MET A 83 13.78 6.33 -7.55
N ALA A 84 14.61 5.93 -6.60
CA ALA A 84 15.73 5.02 -6.81
C ALA A 84 15.38 3.54 -6.65
N ILE A 85 14.15 3.19 -6.23
CA ILE A 85 13.73 1.78 -6.14
C ILE A 85 13.26 1.31 -7.51
N ALA A 86 13.75 0.14 -7.93
CA ALA A 86 13.30 -0.54 -9.15
C ALA A 86 12.93 -2.01 -8.87
N PRO A 87 12.07 -2.63 -9.67
CA PRO A 87 11.83 -4.06 -9.58
C PRO A 87 13.14 -4.82 -9.86
N LEU A 88 13.39 -5.89 -9.09
CA LEU A 88 14.54 -6.75 -9.35
C LEU A 88 14.32 -7.46 -10.70
N ASN A 89 15.11 -7.09 -11.67
CA ASN A 89 15.16 -7.75 -12.98
C ASN A 89 15.93 -9.07 -12.87
N LYS A 90 15.91 -9.89 -13.94
CA LYS A 90 16.57 -11.20 -14.03
C LYS A 90 18.10 -11.20 -13.85
N GLN A 91 18.73 -10.06 -13.57
CA GLN A 91 20.15 -9.98 -13.28
C GLN A 91 20.43 -10.47 -11.86
N ALA A 92 21.48 -11.26 -11.70
CA ALA A 92 21.97 -11.63 -10.39
C ALA A 92 22.40 -10.38 -9.62
N PRO A 93 21.95 -10.20 -8.36
CA PRO A 93 22.37 -9.06 -7.55
C PRO A 93 23.87 -9.15 -7.24
N THR A 94 24.46 -8.01 -6.93
CA THR A 94 25.87 -7.86 -6.58
C THR A 94 26.04 -7.48 -5.11
N ASN A 95 27.27 -7.43 -4.63
CA ASN A 95 27.60 -7.01 -3.27
C ASN A 95 27.31 -5.52 -2.99
N HIS A 96 26.90 -4.77 -4.00
CA HIS A 96 26.47 -3.38 -3.86
C HIS A 96 24.93 -3.24 -3.78
N ASP A 97 24.19 -4.32 -4.01
CA ASP A 97 22.73 -4.26 -4.11
C ASP A 97 22.05 -4.45 -2.74
N ILE A 98 20.93 -3.76 -2.58
CA ILE A 98 20.04 -3.84 -1.45
C ILE A 98 18.71 -4.36 -1.97
N ILE A 99 18.29 -5.54 -1.51
CA ILE A 99 17.08 -6.21 -1.95
C ILE A 99 16.00 -6.02 -0.87
N LEU A 100 14.93 -5.33 -1.23
CA LEU A 100 13.72 -5.23 -0.42
C LEU A 100 12.84 -6.44 -0.77
N TYR A 101 12.87 -7.47 0.08
CA TYR A 101 12.25 -8.77 -0.21
C TYR A 101 11.00 -8.98 0.62
N ALA A 102 9.83 -9.07 -0.03
CA ALA A 102 8.56 -9.26 0.66
C ALA A 102 7.91 -10.60 0.35
N VAL A 103 7.35 -11.22 1.39
CA VAL A 103 6.61 -12.46 1.29
C VAL A 103 5.26 -12.35 2.00
N PRO A 104 4.20 -12.94 1.45
CA PRO A 104 2.96 -13.12 2.19
C PRO A 104 3.15 -14.20 3.26
N CYS A 105 2.58 -14.00 4.43
CA CYS A 105 2.72 -14.87 5.61
C CYS A 105 4.15 -15.04 6.09
N ARG A 106 4.77 -16.17 5.77
CA ARG A 106 6.09 -16.54 6.25
C ARG A 106 7.03 -16.93 5.11
N ILE A 107 8.31 -16.70 5.35
CA ILE A 107 9.38 -17.21 4.49
C ILE A 107 9.28 -18.74 4.46
N ASN A 108 9.24 -19.30 3.25
CA ASN A 108 9.27 -20.74 3.00
C ASN A 108 10.67 -21.18 2.55
N ASP A 109 10.84 -22.48 2.24
CA ASP A 109 12.13 -23.05 1.82
C ASP A 109 12.62 -22.46 0.49
N GLU A 110 11.71 -22.10 -0.42
CA GLU A 110 12.05 -21.46 -1.68
C GLU A 110 12.54 -20.03 -1.45
N ASP A 111 11.83 -19.25 -0.64
CA ASP A 111 12.27 -17.91 -0.24
C ASP A 111 13.64 -17.95 0.43
N SER A 112 13.84 -18.94 1.33
CA SER A 112 15.12 -19.12 2.04
C SER A 112 16.26 -19.37 1.06
N ARG A 113 16.07 -20.25 0.07
CA ARG A 113 17.07 -20.51 -0.97
C ARG A 113 17.37 -19.27 -1.83
N ILE A 114 16.35 -18.50 -2.21
CA ILE A 114 16.52 -17.26 -2.96
C ILE A 114 17.30 -16.23 -2.14
N ILE A 115 16.95 -16.07 -0.88
CA ILE A 115 17.63 -15.12 0.03
C ILE A 115 19.09 -15.55 0.24
N GLU A 116 19.36 -16.85 0.40
CA GLU A 116 20.73 -17.38 0.50
C GLU A 116 21.54 -17.12 -0.77
N GLN A 117 20.95 -17.24 -1.95
CA GLN A 117 21.60 -16.87 -3.21
C GLN A 117 21.96 -15.38 -3.24
N PHE A 118 21.06 -14.50 -2.79
CA PHE A 118 21.35 -13.06 -2.70
C PHE A 118 22.52 -12.79 -1.74
N HIS A 119 22.55 -13.44 -0.60
CA HIS A 119 23.66 -13.34 0.35
C HIS A 119 24.97 -13.91 -0.21
N HIS A 120 24.91 -15.00 -0.99
CA HIS A 120 26.09 -15.57 -1.63
C HIS A 120 26.72 -14.57 -2.64
N HIS A 121 25.90 -13.79 -3.31
CA HIS A 121 26.35 -12.68 -4.15
C HIS A 121 26.78 -11.43 -3.38
N GLY A 122 26.69 -11.46 -2.04
CA GLY A 122 27.05 -10.35 -1.16
C GLY A 122 26.00 -9.26 -1.03
N ALA A 123 24.82 -9.42 -1.63
CA ALA A 123 23.75 -8.45 -1.53
C ALA A 123 23.17 -8.35 -0.11
N MET A 124 22.79 -7.16 0.31
CA MET A 124 22.03 -6.95 1.52
C MET A 124 20.55 -7.26 1.27
N VAL A 125 19.93 -8.07 2.12
CA VAL A 125 18.50 -8.36 2.05
C VAL A 125 17.76 -7.74 3.23
N VAL A 126 16.76 -6.92 2.94
CA VAL A 126 15.80 -6.39 3.91
C VAL A 126 14.49 -7.15 3.72
N LYS A 127 14.07 -7.88 4.75
CA LYS A 127 12.89 -8.75 4.70
C LYS A 127 11.64 -8.01 5.17
N PHE A 128 10.56 -8.17 4.43
CA PHE A 128 9.22 -7.72 4.80
C PHE A 128 8.33 -8.96 4.93
N GLU A 129 8.14 -9.36 6.17
CA GLU A 129 7.41 -10.55 6.55
C GLU A 129 6.52 -10.20 7.75
N SER A 130 5.22 -10.26 7.57
CA SER A 130 4.26 -10.07 8.66
C SER A 130 3.69 -11.41 9.10
N SER A 131 3.70 -11.67 10.38
CA SER A 131 3.07 -12.86 10.97
C SER A 131 1.55 -12.74 11.13
N ALA A 132 0.95 -11.61 10.69
CA ALA A 132 -0.49 -11.38 10.83
C ALA A 132 -1.35 -12.37 10.05
N GLY A 133 -0.80 -12.92 8.94
CA GLY A 133 -1.50 -13.90 8.12
C GLY A 133 -2.78 -13.35 7.48
N LEU A 134 -3.85 -14.13 7.56
CA LEU A 134 -5.18 -13.82 7.04
C LEU A 134 -6.16 -13.66 8.21
N LEU A 135 -7.14 -12.80 8.08
CA LEU A 135 -8.33 -12.85 8.92
C LEU A 135 -9.22 -13.99 8.41
N ASP A 136 -9.61 -14.92 9.28
CA ASP A 136 -10.43 -16.10 8.97
C ASP A 136 -9.93 -16.91 7.77
N ASP A 137 -8.62 -17.06 7.63
CA ASP A 137 -7.95 -17.77 6.54
C ASP A 137 -8.26 -17.24 5.11
N HIS A 138 -8.87 -16.06 5.00
CA HIS A 138 -9.36 -15.53 3.73
C HIS A 138 -8.99 -14.09 3.43
N PHE A 139 -8.82 -13.22 4.43
CA PHE A 139 -8.63 -11.77 4.18
C PHE A 139 -7.23 -11.32 4.56
N PRO A 140 -6.39 -10.92 3.60
CA PRO A 140 -5.00 -10.59 3.83
C PRO A 140 -4.82 -9.43 4.80
N LEU A 141 -4.10 -9.68 5.89
CA LEU A 141 -3.59 -8.68 6.82
C LEU A 141 -2.09 -8.47 6.60
N ASP A 142 -1.39 -9.55 6.33
CA ASP A 142 0.07 -9.61 6.21
C ASP A 142 0.60 -8.78 5.03
N THR A 143 -0.03 -8.87 3.85
CA THR A 143 0.40 -8.12 2.67
C THR A 143 0.21 -6.62 2.86
N VAL A 144 -0.89 -6.20 3.50
CA VAL A 144 -1.15 -4.78 3.82
C VAL A 144 -0.18 -4.28 4.88
N ALA A 145 0.11 -5.11 5.89
CA ALA A 145 1.09 -4.80 6.92
C ALA A 145 2.51 -4.67 6.35
N ASN A 146 2.90 -5.53 5.42
CA ASN A 146 4.20 -5.44 4.74
C ASN A 146 4.37 -4.13 3.99
N VAL A 147 3.30 -3.61 3.36
CA VAL A 147 3.33 -2.29 2.71
C VAL A 147 3.47 -1.18 3.74
N SER A 148 2.76 -1.25 4.86
CA SER A 148 2.94 -0.28 5.95
C SER A 148 4.37 -0.32 6.51
N HIS A 149 4.94 -1.52 6.65
CA HIS A 149 6.32 -1.72 7.08
C HIS A 149 7.33 -1.14 6.07
N LEU A 150 7.09 -1.34 4.76
CA LEU A 150 7.91 -0.75 3.69
C LEU A 150 8.00 0.78 3.84
N TRP A 151 6.87 1.45 4.05
CA TRP A 151 6.86 2.91 4.12
C TRP A 151 7.46 3.43 5.44
N ALA A 152 7.26 2.74 6.56
CA ALA A 152 7.96 3.05 7.80
C ALA A 152 9.48 2.90 7.64
N TRP A 153 9.93 1.82 6.99
CA TRP A 153 11.34 1.60 6.64
C TRP A 153 11.88 2.68 5.70
N THR A 154 11.11 3.05 4.68
CA THR A 154 11.48 4.12 3.72
C THR A 154 11.68 5.45 4.45
N GLY A 155 10.82 5.79 5.41
CA GLY A 155 10.99 6.97 6.25
C GLY A 155 12.31 6.95 7.02
N GLU A 156 12.60 5.82 7.67
CA GLU A 156 13.86 5.65 8.41
C GLU A 156 15.10 5.66 7.50
N PHE A 157 14.97 5.15 6.28
CA PHE A 157 16.01 5.22 5.26
C PHE A 157 16.28 6.66 4.83
N VAL A 158 15.24 7.47 4.58
CA VAL A 158 15.38 8.91 4.30
C VAL A 158 16.06 9.62 5.47
N ALA A 159 15.59 9.38 6.71
CA ALA A 159 16.20 9.95 7.91
C ALA A 159 17.68 9.56 8.03
N ALA A 160 18.04 8.31 7.73
CA ALA A 160 19.42 7.83 7.76
C ALA A 160 20.31 8.51 6.69
N CYS A 161 19.77 8.78 5.52
CA CYS A 161 20.45 9.53 4.47
C CYS A 161 20.67 10.99 4.88
N THR A 162 19.68 11.67 5.48
CA THR A 162 19.82 13.06 5.92
C THR A 162 20.89 13.21 7.02
N ARG A 163 21.03 12.23 7.92
CA ARG A 163 22.13 12.22 8.91
C ARG A 163 23.53 12.14 8.29
N ARG A 164 23.62 11.76 7.01
CA ARG A 164 24.85 11.72 6.21
C ARG A 164 24.94 12.84 5.18
N GLY A 165 24.14 13.90 5.36
CA GLY A 165 24.12 15.06 4.49
C GLY A 165 23.58 14.78 3.07
N LYS A 166 22.76 13.73 2.90
CA LYS A 166 22.18 13.35 1.61
C LYS A 166 20.68 13.25 1.72
N MET A 167 19.95 14.01 0.88
CA MET A 167 18.50 13.88 0.75
C MET A 167 18.18 13.05 -0.50
N PRO A 168 17.56 11.85 -0.36
CA PRO A 168 17.14 11.07 -1.53
C PRO A 168 16.07 11.80 -2.33
N VAL A 169 16.00 11.51 -3.64
CA VAL A 169 14.93 12.03 -4.49
C VAL A 169 13.67 11.16 -4.34
N LEU A 170 12.54 11.84 -4.11
CA LEU A 170 11.24 11.20 -3.98
C LEU A 170 10.26 11.72 -5.04
N TYR A 171 9.32 10.85 -5.42
CA TYR A 171 8.25 11.19 -6.34
C TYR A 171 7.25 12.17 -5.73
N GLN A 172 6.76 13.09 -6.53
CA GLN A 172 5.52 13.81 -6.30
C GLN A 172 4.42 13.16 -7.16
N SER A 173 3.17 13.21 -6.71
CA SER A 173 2.07 12.72 -7.54
C SER A 173 2.01 13.45 -8.88
N TYR A 174 1.95 12.68 -9.95
CA TYR A 174 1.82 13.22 -11.32
C TYR A 174 0.44 13.88 -11.57
N GLY A 175 -0.55 13.57 -10.75
CA GLY A 175 -1.85 14.24 -10.75
C GLY A 175 -1.84 15.62 -10.10
N LEU A 176 -0.72 16.04 -9.50
CA LEU A 176 -0.56 17.37 -8.90
C LEU A 176 0.29 18.29 -9.77
N PRO A 177 0.04 19.62 -9.74
CA PRO A 177 0.88 20.59 -10.43
C PRO A 177 2.37 20.42 -10.06
N GLY A 178 3.24 20.40 -11.07
CA GLY A 178 4.68 20.25 -10.89
C GLY A 178 5.17 18.81 -10.73
N GLY A 179 4.29 17.80 -10.59
CA GLY A 179 4.70 16.41 -10.36
C GLY A 179 5.45 15.80 -11.55
N ILE A 180 4.95 16.03 -12.77
CA ILE A 180 5.59 15.55 -14.00
C ILE A 180 6.95 16.25 -14.22
N GLU A 181 7.00 17.56 -14.02
CA GLU A 181 8.20 18.37 -14.14
C GLU A 181 9.26 17.93 -13.14
N ARG A 182 8.84 17.67 -11.88
CA ARG A 182 9.71 17.12 -10.84
C ARG A 182 10.26 15.75 -11.25
N GLY A 183 9.40 14.86 -11.75
CA GLY A 183 9.82 13.55 -12.24
C GLY A 183 10.91 13.66 -13.31
N LYS A 184 10.73 14.54 -14.30
CA LYS A 184 11.72 14.82 -15.35
C LYS A 184 13.01 15.45 -14.80
N ARG A 185 12.90 16.43 -13.92
CA ARG A 185 14.06 17.14 -13.33
C ARG A 185 15.00 16.21 -12.59
N TYR A 186 14.46 15.24 -11.86
CA TYR A 186 15.25 14.36 -11.01
C TYR A 186 15.41 12.93 -11.55
N GLN A 187 14.98 12.68 -12.78
CA GLN A 187 15.14 11.37 -13.44
C GLN A 187 16.60 10.90 -13.41
N GLY A 188 16.84 9.70 -12.92
CA GLY A 188 18.17 9.10 -12.79
C GLY A 188 19.04 9.67 -11.67
N ARG A 189 18.58 10.67 -10.92
CA ARG A 189 19.29 11.20 -9.74
C ARG A 189 18.93 10.38 -8.50
N ARG A 190 19.93 10.15 -7.68
CA ARG A 190 19.76 9.43 -6.40
C ARG A 190 19.49 10.37 -5.25
N PHE A 191 20.14 11.53 -5.26
CA PHE A 191 20.08 12.55 -4.23
C PHE A 191 19.85 13.93 -4.83
N HIS A 192 19.28 14.80 -4.00
CA HIS A 192 19.24 16.21 -4.26
C HIS A 192 20.64 16.82 -4.15
N ASP A 193 21.00 17.67 -5.11
CA ASP A 193 22.19 18.52 -5.09
C ASP A 193 21.83 19.99 -4.79
N ASP A 194 20.55 20.30 -4.78
CA ASP A 194 19.95 21.62 -4.65
C ASP A 194 19.24 21.84 -3.29
N LEU A 195 19.24 20.85 -2.40
CA LEU A 195 18.61 20.92 -1.09
C LEU A 195 19.55 20.48 0.02
N ASN A 196 19.51 21.22 1.12
CA ASN A 196 20.21 20.88 2.35
C ASN A 196 19.21 20.64 3.48
N ILE A 197 18.85 19.38 3.68
CA ILE A 197 17.91 18.96 4.74
C ILE A 197 18.68 18.69 6.02
N LYS A 198 18.22 19.27 7.14
CA LYS A 198 18.81 19.01 8.46
C LYS A 198 18.71 17.53 8.81
N PRO A 199 19.71 16.97 9.52
CA PRO A 199 19.67 15.59 9.99
C PRO A 199 18.42 15.29 10.80
N ILE A 200 17.74 14.20 10.46
CA ILE A 200 16.54 13.73 11.14
C ILE A 200 16.91 12.58 12.08
N ALA A 201 16.44 12.66 13.32
CA ALA A 201 16.74 11.65 14.33
C ALA A 201 16.15 10.27 13.95
N PRO A 202 16.79 9.17 14.38
CA PRO A 202 16.27 7.81 14.20
C PRO A 202 14.89 7.64 14.84
N GLY A 203 14.01 6.91 14.17
CA GLY A 203 12.66 6.61 14.65
C GLY A 203 11.60 7.68 14.34
N VAL A 204 12.02 8.88 13.88
CA VAL A 204 11.08 10.01 13.71
C VAL A 204 10.16 9.83 12.53
N LEU A 205 10.68 9.57 11.33
CA LEU A 205 9.85 9.51 10.13
C LEU A 205 9.01 8.22 10.07
N GLY A 206 9.58 7.10 10.49
CA GLY A 206 8.83 5.84 10.58
C GLY A 206 7.69 5.93 11.60
N LYS A 207 7.94 6.54 12.77
CA LYS A 207 6.90 6.79 13.76
C LYS A 207 5.80 7.71 13.20
N SER A 208 6.19 8.82 12.58
CA SER A 208 5.22 9.78 12.02
C SER A 208 4.34 9.15 10.95
N TYR A 209 4.89 8.24 10.13
CA TYR A 209 4.13 7.48 9.16
C TYR A 209 3.10 6.56 9.82
N LEU A 210 3.54 5.76 10.80
CA LEU A 210 2.66 4.84 11.52
C LEU A 210 1.55 5.58 12.27
N ASP A 211 1.86 6.73 12.89
CA ASP A 211 0.87 7.59 13.53
C ASP A 211 -0.19 8.08 12.53
N ALA A 212 0.23 8.48 11.33
CA ALA A 212 -0.67 8.95 10.29
C ALA A 212 -1.60 7.83 9.79
N ILE A 213 -1.07 6.63 9.52
CA ILE A 213 -1.86 5.47 9.08
C ILE A 213 -2.86 5.04 10.16
N GLU A 214 -2.43 4.91 11.41
CA GLU A 214 -3.32 4.55 12.52
C GLU A 214 -4.47 5.57 12.67
N SER A 215 -4.16 6.87 12.57
CA SER A 215 -5.16 7.93 12.61
C SER A 215 -6.17 7.84 11.47
N MET A 216 -5.72 7.55 10.24
CA MET A 216 -6.59 7.38 9.09
C MET A 216 -7.51 6.17 9.26
N LEU A 217 -6.97 5.01 9.69
CA LEU A 217 -7.76 3.81 9.92
C LEU A 217 -8.78 4.00 11.05
N ALA A 218 -8.40 4.67 12.13
CA ALA A 218 -9.32 5.02 13.21
C ALA A 218 -10.45 5.94 12.72
N SER A 219 -10.14 6.97 11.94
CA SER A 219 -11.13 7.85 11.33
C SER A 219 -12.10 7.10 10.41
N ILE A 220 -11.60 6.17 9.60
CA ILE A 220 -12.43 5.33 8.74
C ILE A 220 -13.36 4.46 9.59
N GLN A 221 -12.85 3.83 10.62
CA GLN A 221 -13.63 2.99 11.53
C GLN A 221 -14.70 3.78 12.26
N GLU A 222 -14.39 4.99 12.68
CA GLU A 222 -15.33 5.86 13.39
C GLU A 222 -16.41 6.46 12.47
N THR A 223 -16.00 6.94 11.28
CA THR A 223 -16.86 7.79 10.45
C THR A 223 -17.43 7.11 9.21
N GLN A 224 -16.79 6.05 8.68
CA GLN A 224 -17.16 5.43 7.41
C GLN A 224 -17.80 4.03 7.56
N MET A 225 -17.83 3.45 8.74
CA MET A 225 -18.40 2.12 8.98
C MET A 225 -19.82 1.95 8.42
N PRO A 226 -20.77 2.88 8.63
CA PRO A 226 -22.12 2.74 8.08
C PRO A 226 -22.11 2.59 6.54
N LYS A 227 -21.20 3.30 5.85
CA LYS A 227 -21.05 3.23 4.40
C LYS A 227 -20.36 1.93 3.95
N ILE A 228 -19.37 1.46 4.68
CA ILE A 228 -18.70 0.17 4.44
C ILE A 228 -19.72 -0.98 4.56
N LEU A 229 -20.56 -0.96 5.59
CA LEU A 229 -21.63 -1.95 5.77
C LEU A 229 -22.68 -1.86 4.65
N GLN A 230 -23.02 -0.66 4.20
CA GLN A 230 -23.93 -0.46 3.07
C GLN A 230 -23.33 -0.96 1.75
N ALA A 231 -22.05 -0.69 1.49
CA ALA A 231 -21.31 -1.18 0.34
C ALA A 231 -21.30 -2.72 0.28
N ALA A 232 -20.99 -3.37 1.40
CA ALA A 232 -21.02 -4.83 1.52
C ALA A 232 -22.41 -5.42 1.29
N ARG A 233 -23.46 -4.74 1.77
CA ARG A 233 -24.84 -5.14 1.52
C ARG A 233 -25.19 -5.07 0.03
N TRP A 234 -24.89 -3.97 -0.63
CA TRP A 234 -25.12 -3.82 -2.07
C TRP A 234 -24.35 -4.87 -2.87
N TRP A 235 -23.12 -5.17 -2.47
CA TRP A 235 -22.31 -6.19 -3.15
C TRP A 235 -22.89 -7.61 -2.98
N ARG A 236 -23.50 -7.92 -1.82
CA ARG A 236 -24.18 -9.22 -1.58
C ARG A 236 -25.44 -9.41 -2.41
N GLU A 237 -26.14 -8.33 -2.74
CA GLU A 237 -27.40 -8.37 -3.49
C GLU A 237 -27.22 -8.76 -4.95
N VAL A 238 -25.98 -8.83 -5.45
CA VAL A 238 -25.67 -9.20 -6.83
C VAL A 238 -24.81 -10.46 -6.89
N PRO A 239 -25.00 -11.31 -7.93
CA PRO A 239 -24.10 -12.43 -8.16
C PRO A 239 -22.70 -11.92 -8.55
N ALA A 240 -21.67 -12.74 -8.32
CA ALA A 240 -20.28 -12.39 -8.67
C ALA A 240 -20.11 -12.03 -10.17
N THR A 241 -20.89 -12.66 -11.05
CA THR A 241 -20.91 -12.38 -12.50
C THR A 241 -21.46 -11.00 -12.86
N SER A 242 -22.09 -10.29 -11.93
CA SER A 242 -22.60 -8.93 -12.10
C SER A 242 -21.93 -7.92 -11.17
N ALA A 243 -20.81 -8.29 -10.55
CA ALA A 243 -20.01 -7.42 -9.70
C ALA A 243 -18.66 -7.14 -10.37
N LEU A 244 -18.30 -5.86 -10.43
CA LEU A 244 -17.06 -5.40 -11.05
C LEU A 244 -16.30 -4.51 -10.05
N THR A 245 -15.04 -4.81 -9.83
CA THR A 245 -14.12 -3.90 -9.13
C THR A 245 -13.24 -3.22 -10.15
N LEU A 246 -13.30 -1.90 -10.19
CA LEU A 246 -12.47 -1.05 -11.04
C LEU A 246 -11.44 -0.34 -10.18
N ALA A 247 -10.17 -0.44 -10.53
CA ALA A 247 -9.10 0.23 -9.82
C ALA A 247 -8.39 1.25 -10.71
N ASN A 248 -8.25 2.45 -10.20
CA ASN A 248 -7.48 3.52 -10.83
C ASN A 248 -6.08 3.57 -10.21
N GLY A 249 -5.07 3.49 -11.06
CA GLY A 249 -3.66 3.54 -10.66
C GLY A 249 -2.96 2.19 -10.66
N HIS A 250 -1.64 2.25 -10.48
CA HIS A 250 -0.75 1.11 -10.69
C HIS A 250 -0.82 0.03 -9.59
N MET A 251 -1.51 0.29 -8.49
CA MET A 251 -1.15 -0.32 -7.22
C MET A 251 -2.22 -1.21 -6.64
N PHE A 252 -3.46 -0.74 -6.66
CA PHE A 252 -4.52 -1.40 -5.94
C PHE A 252 -4.93 -2.76 -6.52
N PRO A 253 -5.00 -2.98 -7.86
CA PRO A 253 -5.48 -4.25 -8.36
C PRO A 253 -4.79 -5.47 -7.76
N ARG A 254 -3.49 -5.35 -7.51
CA ARG A 254 -2.67 -6.47 -7.05
C ARG A 254 -2.86 -6.80 -5.57
N HIS A 255 -3.12 -5.81 -4.73
CA HIS A 255 -3.48 -6.05 -3.32
C HIS A 255 -4.76 -6.87 -3.18
N ALA A 256 -5.76 -6.58 -4.03
CA ALA A 256 -7.03 -7.27 -4.02
C ALA A 256 -7.01 -8.62 -4.75
N GLN A 257 -5.96 -8.91 -5.52
CA GLN A 257 -5.78 -10.17 -6.24
C GLN A 257 -4.93 -11.19 -5.47
N ASP A 258 -4.96 -11.14 -4.14
CA ASP A 258 -4.29 -12.16 -3.35
C ASP A 258 -4.93 -13.54 -3.63
N PRO A 259 -4.17 -14.54 -4.12
CA PRO A 259 -4.72 -15.83 -4.50
C PRO A 259 -5.29 -16.63 -3.31
N ARG A 260 -4.98 -16.22 -2.08
CA ARG A 260 -5.53 -16.82 -0.85
C ARG A 260 -6.91 -16.29 -0.52
N ALA A 261 -7.29 -15.14 -1.10
CA ALA A 261 -8.58 -14.51 -0.85
C ALA A 261 -9.66 -14.99 -1.81
N PRO A 262 -10.94 -15.02 -1.37
CA PRO A 262 -12.03 -15.40 -2.27
C PRO A 262 -12.23 -14.33 -3.34
N SER A 263 -12.55 -14.78 -4.56
CA SER A 263 -12.98 -13.87 -5.64
C SER A 263 -14.46 -13.54 -5.48
N PHE A 264 -14.78 -12.25 -5.50
CA PHE A 264 -16.16 -11.76 -5.38
C PHE A 264 -16.67 -11.08 -6.64
N GLY A 265 -16.03 -11.26 -7.77
CA GLY A 265 -16.43 -10.67 -9.05
C GLY A 265 -15.25 -10.43 -9.98
N GLU A 266 -15.52 -9.76 -11.10
CA GLU A 266 -14.49 -9.33 -12.04
C GLU A 266 -13.66 -8.20 -11.42
N PHE A 267 -12.38 -8.23 -11.73
CA PHE A 267 -11.43 -7.19 -11.31
C PHE A 267 -10.70 -6.65 -12.54
N ALA A 268 -10.76 -5.33 -12.77
CA ALA A 268 -10.13 -4.69 -13.92
C ALA A 268 -9.50 -3.35 -13.56
N ALA A 269 -8.48 -2.96 -14.36
CA ALA A 269 -7.97 -1.60 -14.29
C ALA A 269 -9.01 -0.62 -14.84
N ALA A 270 -9.21 0.52 -14.18
CA ALA A 270 -10.19 1.53 -14.60
C ALA A 270 -9.91 2.04 -16.01
N SER A 271 -8.64 2.15 -16.43
CA SER A 271 -8.24 2.54 -17.79
C SER A 271 -8.81 1.63 -18.91
N VAL A 272 -9.16 0.41 -18.59
CA VAL A 272 -9.83 -0.50 -19.56
C VAL A 272 -11.27 -0.06 -19.83
N TRP A 273 -11.88 0.70 -18.91
CA TRP A 273 -13.28 1.09 -18.92
C TRP A 273 -13.49 2.59 -19.08
N GLU A 274 -12.44 3.41 -19.11
CA GLU A 274 -12.52 4.89 -19.14
C GLU A 274 -13.33 5.46 -20.32
N HIS A 275 -13.59 4.67 -21.38
CA HIS A 275 -14.35 5.10 -22.56
C HIS A 275 -15.39 4.06 -22.98
N LYS A 276 -15.74 3.13 -22.10
CA LYS A 276 -16.76 2.10 -22.37
C LYS A 276 -18.06 2.44 -21.65
N ASN A 277 -19.16 2.35 -22.37
CA ASN A 277 -20.44 2.30 -21.70
C ASN A 277 -20.60 0.93 -21.02
N LEU A 278 -20.82 0.92 -19.70
CA LEU A 278 -20.97 -0.32 -18.93
C LEU A 278 -22.15 -1.15 -19.40
N SER A 279 -23.18 -0.52 -19.97
CA SER A 279 -24.35 -1.21 -20.52
C SER A 279 -24.07 -2.00 -21.80
N ASP A 280 -22.97 -1.68 -22.51
CA ASP A 280 -22.58 -2.37 -23.74
C ASP A 280 -21.73 -3.63 -23.48
N ALA A 281 -21.42 -3.92 -22.20
CA ALA A 281 -20.78 -5.17 -21.83
C ALA A 281 -21.69 -6.37 -22.10
N ALA A 282 -21.12 -7.52 -22.49
CA ALA A 282 -21.87 -8.76 -22.68
C ALA A 282 -22.67 -9.17 -21.42
N HIS A 283 -22.15 -8.80 -20.26
CA HIS A 283 -22.82 -8.94 -18.96
C HIS A 283 -22.67 -7.62 -18.21
N PRO A 284 -23.62 -6.68 -18.34
CA PRO A 284 -23.55 -5.39 -17.67
C PRO A 284 -23.48 -5.56 -16.16
N PRO A 285 -22.52 -4.91 -15.48
CA PRO A 285 -22.43 -4.98 -14.03
C PRO A 285 -23.64 -4.29 -13.39
N ARG A 286 -24.13 -4.87 -12.30
CA ARG A 286 -25.18 -4.27 -11.45
C ARG A 286 -24.58 -3.62 -10.20
N PHE A 287 -23.33 -3.92 -9.90
CA PHE A 287 -22.55 -3.34 -8.82
C PHE A 287 -21.14 -3.04 -9.30
N VAL A 288 -20.68 -1.84 -9.04
CA VAL A 288 -19.29 -1.43 -9.28
C VAL A 288 -18.69 -0.90 -7.99
N LEU A 289 -17.54 -1.47 -7.62
CA LEU A 289 -16.66 -0.92 -6.61
C LEU A 289 -15.51 -0.21 -7.32
N TYR A 290 -15.51 1.11 -7.30
CA TYR A 290 -14.44 1.91 -7.89
C TYR A 290 -13.42 2.30 -6.82
N VAL A 291 -12.23 1.77 -6.95
CA VAL A 291 -11.08 2.09 -6.11
C VAL A 291 -10.29 3.18 -6.80
N GLY A 292 -10.60 4.42 -6.46
CA GLY A 292 -9.98 5.60 -7.03
C GLY A 292 -8.68 5.99 -6.33
N TYR A 293 -8.03 7.00 -6.89
CA TYR A 293 -6.84 7.60 -6.31
C TYR A 293 -7.05 9.10 -6.07
N GLN A 294 -7.14 9.91 -7.11
CA GLN A 294 -7.28 11.37 -7.00
C GLN A 294 -8.53 11.93 -7.68
N PHE A 295 -9.18 11.16 -8.55
CA PHE A 295 -10.35 11.61 -9.29
C PHE A 295 -11.32 10.44 -9.49
N ALA A 296 -12.62 10.70 -9.27
CA ALA A 296 -13.64 9.75 -9.71
C ALA A 296 -13.88 9.90 -11.22
N PRO A 297 -14.19 8.80 -11.91
CA PRO A 297 -14.55 8.88 -13.30
C PRO A 297 -15.95 9.51 -13.44
N GLN A 298 -15.98 10.72 -14.00
CA GLN A 298 -17.24 11.46 -14.16
C GLN A 298 -18.26 10.67 -15.01
N GLU A 299 -17.80 10.03 -16.07
CA GLU A 299 -18.62 9.21 -16.94
C GLU A 299 -19.30 8.05 -16.19
N LEU A 300 -18.58 7.39 -15.27
CA LEU A 300 -19.15 6.32 -14.45
C LEU A 300 -20.22 6.86 -13.49
N LEU A 301 -19.97 8.02 -12.89
CA LEU A 301 -20.96 8.70 -12.04
C LEU A 301 -22.23 9.06 -12.82
N ASP A 302 -22.10 9.56 -14.04
CA ASP A 302 -23.20 9.97 -14.89
C ASP A 302 -24.02 8.75 -15.37
N GLN A 303 -23.36 7.68 -15.81
CA GLN A 303 -24.02 6.42 -16.16
C GLN A 303 -24.78 5.83 -14.95
N THR A 304 -24.19 5.91 -13.75
CA THR A 304 -24.83 5.38 -12.54
C THR A 304 -26.09 6.14 -12.16
N ARG A 305 -26.11 7.47 -12.31
CA ARG A 305 -27.27 8.32 -11.94
C ARG A 305 -28.51 7.99 -12.76
N THR A 306 -28.36 7.53 -13.99
CA THR A 306 -29.45 7.27 -14.93
C THR A 306 -29.89 5.81 -14.96
N GLY A 307 -29.20 4.90 -14.25
CA GLY A 307 -29.41 3.46 -14.33
C GLY A 307 -29.70 2.79 -12.98
N GLU A 308 -29.80 1.46 -13.05
CA GLU A 308 -29.96 0.60 -11.87
C GLU A 308 -28.64 0.18 -11.23
N LEU A 309 -27.51 0.59 -11.81
CA LEU A 309 -26.18 0.30 -11.33
C LEU A 309 -25.99 0.88 -9.93
N LYS A 310 -25.43 0.10 -9.01
CA LYS A 310 -24.95 0.56 -7.71
C LYS A 310 -23.47 0.82 -7.77
N LEU A 311 -23.05 2.05 -7.48
CA LEU A 311 -21.66 2.47 -7.46
C LEU A 311 -21.21 2.77 -6.03
N VAL A 312 -20.20 2.05 -5.58
CA VAL A 312 -19.41 2.41 -4.40
C VAL A 312 -18.05 2.92 -4.88
N TYR A 313 -17.61 4.06 -4.37
CA TYR A 313 -16.31 4.56 -4.73
C TYR A 313 -15.63 5.30 -3.58
N PHE A 314 -14.30 5.32 -3.61
CA PHE A 314 -13.46 6.10 -2.72
C PHE A 314 -12.25 6.65 -3.47
N ASP A 315 -12.02 7.92 -3.31
CA ASP A 315 -10.91 8.68 -3.89
C ASP A 315 -10.66 9.92 -3.04
N VAL A 316 -9.57 10.62 -3.32
CA VAL A 316 -9.30 11.94 -2.75
C VAL A 316 -9.32 12.96 -3.86
N ARG A 317 -10.09 14.01 -3.66
CA ARG A 317 -10.23 15.11 -4.63
C ARG A 317 -10.23 16.48 -3.96
N PRO A 318 -9.82 17.54 -4.67
CA PRO A 318 -10.11 18.87 -4.25
C PRO A 318 -11.62 19.14 -4.31
N GLY A 319 -12.18 19.75 -3.25
CA GLY A 319 -13.58 20.16 -3.23
C GLY A 319 -14.53 19.25 -2.48
N GLN A 320 -15.82 19.46 -2.69
CA GLN A 320 -16.89 18.71 -2.03
C GLN A 320 -17.06 17.32 -2.64
N PRO A 321 -17.44 16.31 -1.82
CA PRO A 321 -17.88 15.03 -2.35
C PRO A 321 -19.06 15.27 -3.29
N PRO A 322 -19.27 14.37 -4.29
CA PRO A 322 -20.40 14.51 -5.20
C PRO A 322 -21.72 14.45 -4.47
N GLU A 323 -22.73 15.06 -5.07
CA GLU A 323 -24.11 15.01 -4.61
C GLU A 323 -24.54 13.58 -4.32
N PRO A 324 -25.11 13.30 -3.15
CA PRO A 324 -25.63 11.98 -2.81
C PRO A 324 -26.69 11.53 -3.81
N ALA A 325 -26.62 10.27 -4.23
CA ALA A 325 -27.68 9.62 -4.99
C ALA A 325 -28.00 8.27 -4.34
N SER A 326 -29.22 7.77 -4.52
CA SER A 326 -29.69 6.54 -3.87
C SER A 326 -28.90 5.30 -4.24
N ASN A 327 -28.21 5.34 -5.38
CA ASN A 327 -27.41 4.26 -5.95
C ASN A 327 -25.90 4.59 -6.04
N ILE A 328 -25.45 5.74 -5.47
CA ILE A 328 -24.06 6.16 -5.42
C ILE A 328 -23.64 6.32 -3.96
N LEU A 329 -22.58 5.63 -3.57
CA LEU A 329 -22.05 5.65 -2.23
C LEU A 329 -20.56 6.07 -2.25
N TYR A 330 -20.27 7.24 -1.69
CA TYR A 330 -18.91 7.72 -1.50
C TYR A 330 -18.39 7.38 -0.11
N ILE A 331 -17.24 6.72 -0.04
CA ILE A 331 -16.48 6.45 1.18
C ILE A 331 -15.27 7.40 1.21
N ASN A 332 -15.17 8.23 2.24
CA ASN A 332 -14.01 9.10 2.42
C ASN A 332 -12.81 8.27 2.91
N PRO A 333 -11.73 8.17 2.14
CA PRO A 333 -10.59 7.34 2.49
C PRO A 333 -9.60 7.99 3.44
N ALA A 334 -9.79 9.26 3.80
CA ALA A 334 -9.01 10.01 4.77
C ALA A 334 -7.52 10.29 4.43
N TRP A 335 -6.94 9.72 3.37
CA TRP A 335 -5.56 10.08 3.01
C TRP A 335 -5.48 11.46 2.34
N PRO A 336 -4.32 12.16 2.41
CA PRO A 336 -4.17 13.49 1.82
C PRO A 336 -4.08 13.43 0.28
N LEU A 337 -4.51 14.51 -0.39
CA LEU A 337 -4.43 14.64 -1.86
C LEU A 337 -3.00 14.44 -2.40
N THR A 338 -2.00 14.77 -1.61
CA THR A 338 -0.58 14.57 -1.93
C THR A 338 -0.14 13.12 -1.91
N ASP A 339 -0.95 12.21 -1.39
CA ASP A 339 -0.65 10.83 -1.01
C ASP A 339 0.45 10.71 0.07
N GLY A 340 1.54 11.46 -0.06
CA GLY A 340 2.53 11.58 1.02
C GLY A 340 1.89 12.14 2.29
N CYS A 341 2.05 11.46 3.42
CA CYS A 341 1.41 11.81 4.69
C CYS A 341 2.41 12.28 5.78
N VAL A 342 3.69 12.32 5.48
CA VAL A 342 4.74 12.76 6.42
C VAL A 342 5.47 13.98 5.87
N THR A 343 5.51 15.05 6.65
CA THR A 343 6.26 16.27 6.30
C THR A 343 7.69 16.18 6.80
N VAL A 344 8.64 16.50 5.93
CA VAL A 344 10.07 16.63 6.28
C VAL A 344 10.42 18.11 6.31
N PRO A 345 10.91 18.66 7.45
CA PRO A 345 11.26 20.06 7.53
C PRO A 345 12.32 20.47 6.50
N GLY A 346 12.00 21.48 5.70
CA GLY A 346 12.88 21.96 4.62
C GLY A 346 12.79 21.18 3.30
N TYR A 347 11.97 20.13 3.23
CA TYR A 347 11.67 19.44 1.99
C TYR A 347 10.34 19.94 1.40
N ASP A 348 10.27 20.03 0.10
CA ASP A 348 9.21 20.75 -0.62
C ASP A 348 7.92 19.94 -0.85
N ILE A 349 7.96 18.62 -0.61
CA ILE A 349 6.80 17.74 -0.73
C ILE A 349 6.64 16.84 0.50
N PRO A 350 5.41 16.44 0.87
CA PRO A 350 5.19 15.35 1.80
C PRO A 350 5.67 14.02 1.22
N ILE A 351 6.15 13.14 2.08
CA ILE A 351 6.67 11.83 1.71
C ILE A 351 5.85 10.70 2.32
N LEU A 352 6.10 9.46 1.92
CA LEU A 352 5.51 8.22 2.40
C LEU A 352 4.02 8.12 2.10
N PRO A 353 3.65 7.39 1.05
CA PRO A 353 2.26 7.29 0.58
C PRO A 353 1.37 6.51 1.55
N ALA A 354 0.16 6.99 1.73
CA ALA A 354 -0.84 6.36 2.57
C ALA A 354 -1.83 5.51 1.77
N SER A 355 -2.08 5.87 0.51
CA SER A 355 -3.19 5.30 -0.27
C SER A 355 -3.11 3.79 -0.44
N GLY A 356 -1.92 3.19 -0.63
CA GLY A 356 -1.76 1.75 -0.79
C GLY A 356 -2.29 0.95 0.39
N VAL A 357 -1.98 1.39 1.62
CA VAL A 357 -2.48 0.75 2.85
C VAL A 357 -3.97 1.01 3.05
N VAL A 358 -4.41 2.26 2.88
CA VAL A 358 -5.78 2.66 3.19
C VAL A 358 -6.78 2.13 2.16
N GLN A 359 -6.43 2.13 0.87
CA GLN A 359 -7.26 1.50 -0.18
C GLN A 359 -7.49 0.02 0.10
N ALA A 360 -6.41 -0.71 0.39
CA ALA A 360 -6.49 -2.13 0.72
C ALA A 360 -7.33 -2.36 1.99
N ALA A 361 -7.16 -1.52 3.02
CA ALA A 361 -7.94 -1.61 4.25
C ALA A 361 -9.45 -1.45 4.01
N ILE A 362 -9.87 -0.45 3.23
CA ILE A 362 -11.29 -0.22 2.90
C ILE A 362 -11.84 -1.40 2.06
N TYR A 363 -11.09 -1.81 1.03
CA TYR A 363 -11.52 -2.92 0.17
C TYR A 363 -11.73 -4.19 0.97
N TRP A 364 -10.76 -4.61 1.77
CA TRP A 364 -10.84 -5.84 2.55
C TRP A 364 -11.86 -5.76 3.69
N ALA A 365 -12.10 -4.58 4.26
CA ALA A 365 -13.19 -4.37 5.20
C ALA A 365 -14.56 -4.61 4.54
N ILE A 366 -14.78 -4.07 3.33
CA ILE A 366 -16.02 -4.32 2.57
C ILE A 366 -16.14 -5.81 2.20
N ALA A 367 -15.05 -6.43 1.72
CA ALA A 367 -15.04 -7.82 1.30
C ALA A 367 -15.28 -8.79 2.46
N SER A 368 -14.67 -8.57 3.63
CA SER A 368 -14.89 -9.37 4.83
C SER A 368 -16.34 -9.26 5.36
N GLU A 369 -16.90 -8.05 5.36
CA GLU A 369 -18.30 -7.86 5.72
C GLU A 369 -19.26 -8.50 4.72
N ARG A 370 -18.92 -8.48 3.42
CA ARG A 370 -19.69 -9.19 2.39
C ARG A 370 -19.73 -10.69 2.66
N ALA A 371 -18.63 -11.29 3.07
CA ALA A 371 -18.53 -12.73 3.33
C ALA A 371 -19.28 -13.19 4.57
N LYS A 372 -19.47 -12.33 5.57
CA LYS A 372 -20.10 -12.66 6.87
C LYS A 372 -21.44 -13.41 6.80
N ALA A 373 -22.20 -13.22 5.73
CA ALA A 373 -23.51 -13.86 5.57
C ALA A 373 -23.45 -15.19 4.78
N ALA A 374 -22.27 -15.58 4.29
CA ALA A 374 -22.07 -16.82 3.52
C ALA A 374 -21.47 -17.96 4.37
N LEU A 375 -21.03 -17.63 5.59
CA LEU A 375 -20.53 -18.54 6.63
C LEU A 375 -21.58 -18.69 7.74
#